data_e84f08346fede61148167639574f492b
#
_entry.id   e84f08346fede61148167639574f492b
#
_cell.length_a   1.000
_cell.length_b   1.000
_cell.length_c   1.000
_cell.angle_alpha   90.00
_cell.angle_beta   90.00
_cell.angle_gamma   90.00
#
_symmetry.space_group_name_H-M   'P 1'
#
loop_
_entity.id
_entity.type
_entity.pdbx_description
1 polymer ?
#
loop_
_entity_poly.entity_id
_entity_poly.type
_entity_poly.pdbx_seq_one_letter_code
_entity_poly.pdbx_strand_id
1 'polypeptide(L)'
;SAASDVYKRQNLHFTGDMHAITAANNLLSAAIDNHIHHGNTLRIDSRQIVWKRVIDMNDRALRNVVVGLGGKVCGFTREDGFMITVASEVMAILCLSNDLMDLKERLGKIIVAYNLDGAPVTAKEIGVHGAMAMLLKDAIKPNLVQTLEHTPAFIHGGPFANIAHGCNSVIATKLGLKLGDILVTEAGFGADLG
;
A
#
# COMPACT_ATOMS: atom_id res chain seq x y z
N SER A 1 29.18 -1.02 -4.20
CA SER A 1 29.50 0.11 -5.08
C SER A 1 28.24 0.58 -5.78
N ALA A 2 28.20 1.82 -6.27
CA ALA A 2 27.03 2.38 -6.96
C ALA A 2 26.53 1.50 -8.11
N ALA A 3 27.41 0.88 -8.87
CA ALA A 3 27.06 -0.05 -9.95
C ALA A 3 26.35 -1.31 -9.42
N SER A 4 26.76 -1.83 -8.27
CA SER A 4 26.09 -2.98 -7.62
C SER A 4 24.70 -2.62 -7.11
N ASP A 5 24.50 -1.40 -6.63
CA ASP A 5 23.21 -0.93 -6.15
C ASP A 5 22.24 -0.65 -7.29
N VAL A 6 22.73 -0.13 -8.42
CA VAL A 6 21.94 0.03 -9.65
C VAL A 6 21.49 -1.32 -10.18
N TYR A 7 22.39 -2.32 -10.26
CA TYR A 7 22.04 -3.67 -10.70
C TYR A 7 20.97 -4.31 -9.81
N LYS A 8 21.09 -4.22 -8.49
CA LYS A 8 20.10 -4.76 -7.55
C LYS A 8 18.75 -4.09 -7.70
N ARG A 9 18.72 -2.76 -7.85
CA ARG A 9 17.47 -2.02 -8.05
C ARG A 9 16.79 -2.40 -9.36
N GLN A 10 17.53 -2.51 -10.45
CA GLN A 10 16.96 -2.82 -11.77
C GLN A 10 16.44 -4.25 -11.89
N ASN A 11 17.07 -5.22 -11.26
CA ASN A 11 16.76 -6.64 -11.51
C ASN A 11 16.02 -7.34 -10.37
N LEU A 12 16.04 -6.79 -9.15
CA LEU A 12 15.43 -7.41 -7.97
C LEU A 12 14.41 -6.51 -7.26
N HIS A 13 14.54 -5.20 -7.39
CA HIS A 13 13.73 -4.24 -6.65
C HIS A 13 12.80 -3.42 -7.57
N PHE A 14 13.12 -3.32 -8.85
CA PHE A 14 12.39 -2.49 -9.81
C PHE A 14 12.20 -1.05 -9.32
N THR A 15 10.98 -0.51 -9.34
CA THR A 15 10.62 0.79 -8.75
C THR A 15 10.40 0.71 -7.24
N GLY A 16 10.47 -0.49 -6.64
CA GLY A 16 10.38 -0.71 -5.21
C GLY A 16 8.98 -0.57 -4.65
N ASP A 17 7.97 -0.98 -5.40
CA ASP A 17 6.56 -0.88 -5.01
C ASP A 17 6.27 -1.58 -3.68
N MET A 18 6.75 -2.79 -3.44
CA MET A 18 6.57 -3.50 -2.16
C MET A 18 7.13 -2.72 -0.97
N HIS A 19 8.35 -2.20 -1.07
CA HIS A 19 8.96 -1.38 -0.01
C HIS A 19 8.22 -0.07 0.18
N ALA A 20 7.85 0.61 -0.90
CA ALA A 20 7.12 1.86 -0.84
C ALA A 20 5.74 1.70 -0.21
N ILE A 21 5.02 0.62 -0.53
CA ILE A 21 3.72 0.29 0.05
C ILE A 21 3.86 -0.03 1.53
N THR A 22 4.84 -0.86 1.92
CA THR A 22 5.13 -1.13 3.34
C THR A 22 5.40 0.17 4.10
N ALA A 23 6.24 1.04 3.55
CA ALA A 23 6.58 2.32 4.17
C ALA A 23 5.35 3.25 4.30
N ALA A 24 4.56 3.40 3.24
CA ALA A 24 3.37 4.26 3.23
C ALA A 24 2.29 3.75 4.18
N ASN A 25 2.02 2.44 4.17
CA ASN A 25 1.05 1.82 5.07
C ASN A 25 1.43 2.00 6.54
N ASN A 26 2.70 1.74 6.87
CA ASN A 26 3.17 1.80 8.25
C ASN A 26 3.37 3.25 8.73
N LEU A 27 3.65 4.19 7.83
CA LEU A 27 3.61 5.62 8.14
C LEU A 27 2.21 6.02 8.63
N LEU A 28 1.16 5.59 7.94
CA LEU A 28 -0.22 5.86 8.34
C LEU A 28 -0.53 5.25 9.70
N SER A 29 -0.11 4.00 9.97
CA SER A 29 -0.27 3.35 11.28
C SER A 29 0.44 4.13 12.39
N ALA A 30 1.67 4.55 12.15
CA ALA A 30 2.44 5.33 13.12
C ALA A 30 1.82 6.72 13.37
N ALA A 31 1.26 7.34 12.33
CA ALA A 31 0.58 8.63 12.45
C ALA A 31 -0.71 8.54 13.26
N ILE A 32 -1.48 7.46 13.14
CA ILE A 32 -2.66 7.20 13.97
C ILE A 32 -2.25 7.09 15.44
N ASP A 33 -1.23 6.28 15.75
CA ASP A 33 -0.74 6.12 17.13
C ASP A 33 -0.22 7.45 17.69
N ASN A 34 0.52 8.21 16.88
CA ASN A 34 1.00 9.54 17.25
C ASN A 34 -0.16 10.53 17.52
N HIS A 35 -1.20 10.51 16.69
CA HIS A 35 -2.38 11.35 16.87
C HIS A 35 -3.09 11.05 18.19
N ILE A 36 -3.28 9.77 18.53
CA ILE A 36 -3.89 9.35 19.79
C ILE A 36 -3.01 9.77 20.98
N HIS A 37 -1.70 9.58 20.88
CA HIS A 37 -0.75 9.90 21.95
C HIS A 37 -0.67 11.41 22.24
N HIS A 38 -0.81 12.25 21.24
CA HIS A 38 -0.67 13.70 21.32
C HIS A 38 -2.02 14.46 21.37
N GLY A 39 -3.01 13.88 22.01
CA GLY A 39 -4.24 14.58 22.40
C GLY A 39 -5.51 14.15 21.67
N ASN A 40 -5.41 13.28 20.67
CA ASN A 40 -6.56 12.63 20.01
C ASN A 40 -7.70 13.62 19.65
N THR A 41 -7.37 14.70 18.94
CA THR A 41 -8.33 15.77 18.60
C THR A 41 -9.49 15.26 17.73
N LEU A 42 -9.29 14.20 16.96
CA LEU A 42 -10.32 13.52 16.17
C LEU A 42 -11.18 12.56 17.00
N ARG A 43 -10.88 12.41 18.31
CA ARG A 43 -11.63 11.55 19.23
C ARG A 43 -11.71 10.08 18.75
N ILE A 44 -10.62 9.56 18.19
CA ILE A 44 -10.56 8.18 17.73
C ILE A 44 -10.82 7.24 18.90
N ASP A 45 -11.75 6.28 18.71
CA ASP A 45 -11.90 5.16 19.66
C ASP A 45 -10.78 4.15 19.36
N SER A 46 -9.86 4.01 20.31
CA SER A 46 -8.71 3.11 20.20
C SER A 46 -9.07 1.63 20.00
N ARG A 47 -10.32 1.26 20.30
CA ARG A 47 -10.87 -0.10 20.09
C ARG A 47 -11.48 -0.26 18.70
N GLN A 48 -11.60 0.82 17.92
CA GLN A 48 -12.18 0.85 16.59
C GLN A 48 -11.19 1.35 15.53
N ILE A 49 -9.91 1.08 15.72
CA ILE A 49 -8.89 1.30 14.70
C ILE A 49 -8.93 0.09 13.76
N VAL A 50 -9.28 0.32 12.50
CA VAL A 50 -9.41 -0.73 11.48
C VAL A 50 -8.14 -0.88 10.63
N TRP A 51 -7.26 0.12 10.66
CA TRP A 51 -6.02 0.14 9.91
C TRP A 51 -4.94 -0.67 10.63
N LYS A 52 -4.44 -1.71 9.97
CA LYS A 52 -3.37 -2.57 10.50
C LYS A 52 -2.03 -2.23 9.86
N ARG A 53 -0.95 -2.65 10.52
CA ARG A 53 0.40 -2.63 9.96
C ARG A 53 0.56 -3.69 8.87
N VAL A 54 1.61 -3.56 8.07
CA VAL A 54 2.01 -4.57 7.10
C VAL A 54 3.48 -4.92 7.25
N ILE A 55 3.80 -6.15 6.86
CA ILE A 55 5.16 -6.65 6.73
C ILE A 55 5.21 -7.55 5.49
N ASP A 56 6.31 -7.53 4.76
CA ASP A 56 6.48 -8.40 3.58
C ASP A 56 6.83 -9.82 3.97
N MET A 57 5.95 -10.40 4.78
CA MET A 57 6.04 -11.75 5.31
C MET A 57 4.66 -12.25 5.72
N ASN A 58 4.32 -13.49 5.39
CA ASN A 58 3.10 -14.13 5.86
C ASN A 58 3.36 -14.87 7.18
N ASP A 59 3.25 -14.16 8.30
CA ASP A 59 3.44 -14.73 9.63
C ASP A 59 2.13 -14.69 10.44
N ARG A 60 1.60 -15.87 10.76
CA ARG A 60 0.36 -16.01 11.52
C ARG A 60 0.48 -15.50 12.95
N ALA A 61 1.66 -15.58 13.56
CA ALA A 61 1.91 -15.11 14.92
C ALA A 61 1.79 -13.57 15.04
N LEU A 62 1.99 -12.84 13.95
CA LEU A 62 1.91 -11.38 13.91
C LEU A 62 0.53 -10.84 13.52
N ARG A 63 -0.46 -11.69 13.24
CA ARG A 63 -1.80 -11.24 12.82
C ARG A 63 -2.56 -10.49 13.89
N ASN A 64 -2.34 -10.83 15.14
CA ASN A 64 -2.90 -10.15 16.31
C ASN A 64 -1.78 -9.98 17.35
N VAL A 65 -1.44 -8.73 17.62
CA VAL A 65 -0.38 -8.35 18.55
C VAL A 65 -0.87 -7.22 19.46
N VAL A 66 -0.22 -7.04 20.59
CA VAL A 66 -0.42 -5.86 21.44
C VAL A 66 0.75 -4.91 21.20
N VAL A 67 0.45 -3.67 20.84
CA VAL A 67 1.44 -2.59 20.64
C VAL A 67 1.34 -1.55 21.73
N GLY A 68 2.37 -0.69 21.86
CA GLY A 68 2.39 0.41 22.83
C GLY A 68 2.67 -0.02 24.27
N LEU A 69 3.27 -1.19 24.48
CA LEU A 69 3.75 -1.62 25.80
C LEU A 69 5.02 -0.85 26.18
N GLY A 70 5.25 -0.67 27.50
CA GLY A 70 6.45 0.01 28.03
C GLY A 70 6.18 1.38 28.66
N GLY A 71 4.94 1.69 28.97
CA GLY A 71 4.54 2.90 29.70
C GLY A 71 4.32 4.12 28.80
N LYS A 72 4.15 5.30 29.40
CA LYS A 72 3.70 6.53 28.73
C LYS A 72 4.51 6.95 27.51
N VAL A 73 5.80 6.68 27.50
CA VAL A 73 6.70 7.09 26.40
C VAL A 73 6.60 6.17 25.17
N CYS A 74 5.99 4.98 25.31
CA CYS A 74 5.86 3.98 24.26
C CYS A 74 4.54 4.05 23.50
N GLY A 75 3.71 5.06 23.77
CA GLY A 75 2.43 5.26 23.11
C GLY A 75 1.24 4.71 23.90
N PHE A 76 0.18 4.38 23.19
CA PHE A 76 -1.06 3.87 23.75
C PHE A 76 -1.17 2.36 23.53
N THR A 77 -1.39 1.61 24.61
CA THR A 77 -1.51 0.15 24.52
C THR A 77 -2.82 -0.25 23.84
N ARG A 78 -2.73 -0.98 22.74
CA ARG A 78 -3.88 -1.44 21.96
C ARG A 78 -3.60 -2.74 21.19
N GLU A 79 -4.66 -3.39 20.72
CA GLU A 79 -4.55 -4.44 19.72
C GLU A 79 -4.15 -3.85 18.37
N ASP A 80 -3.30 -4.56 17.65
CA ASP A 80 -2.92 -4.31 16.26
C ASP A 80 -2.61 -5.66 15.58
N GLY A 81 -2.10 -5.63 14.37
CA GLY A 81 -1.64 -6.82 13.67
C GLY A 81 -0.85 -6.45 12.43
N PHE A 82 -0.15 -7.43 11.90
CA PHE A 82 0.58 -7.31 10.65
C PHE A 82 -0.09 -8.16 9.58
N MET A 83 -0.45 -7.51 8.46
CA MET A 83 -0.87 -8.17 7.24
C MET A 83 0.33 -8.27 6.28
N ILE A 84 0.25 -9.14 5.29
CA ILE A 84 1.27 -9.15 4.24
C ILE A 84 1.12 -7.88 3.37
N THR A 85 2.23 -7.31 2.94
CA THR A 85 2.26 -6.05 2.17
C THR A 85 1.32 -6.03 0.96
N VAL A 86 1.26 -7.12 0.21
CA VAL A 86 0.38 -7.23 -0.98
C VAL A 86 -1.12 -7.25 -0.65
N ALA A 87 -1.50 -7.46 0.61
CA ALA A 87 -2.87 -7.36 1.09
C ALA A 87 -3.23 -5.94 1.55
N SER A 88 -2.30 -4.99 1.51
CA SER A 88 -2.55 -3.60 1.87
C SER A 88 -3.54 -2.94 0.90
N GLU A 89 -4.47 -2.15 1.43
CA GLU A 89 -5.33 -1.28 0.64
C GLU A 89 -4.50 -0.28 -0.20
N VAL A 90 -3.31 0.11 0.28
CA VAL A 90 -2.38 0.97 -0.48
C VAL A 90 -1.94 0.30 -1.78
N MET A 91 -1.72 -1.02 -1.78
CA MET A 91 -1.40 -1.79 -3.01
C MET A 91 -2.56 -1.71 -4.01
N ALA A 92 -3.79 -1.94 -3.58
CA ALA A 92 -4.97 -1.85 -4.44
C ALA A 92 -5.15 -0.43 -5.00
N ILE A 93 -5.00 0.58 -4.15
CA ILE A 93 -5.10 1.99 -4.55
C ILE A 93 -4.02 2.35 -5.58
N LEU A 94 -2.77 1.92 -5.38
CA LEU A 94 -1.68 2.14 -6.34
C LEU A 94 -2.04 1.57 -7.72
N CYS A 95 -2.54 0.33 -7.75
CA CYS A 95 -2.87 -0.35 -9.01
C CYS A 95 -4.09 0.26 -9.71
N LEU A 96 -5.05 0.81 -8.98
CA LEU A 96 -6.27 1.43 -9.53
C LEU A 96 -6.10 2.91 -9.87
N SER A 97 -5.01 3.55 -9.48
CA SER A 97 -4.77 4.97 -9.72
C SER A 97 -4.37 5.25 -11.17
N ASN A 98 -4.77 6.41 -11.67
CA ASN A 98 -4.43 6.87 -13.02
C ASN A 98 -3.13 7.69 -13.09
N ASP A 99 -2.83 8.40 -12.00
CA ASP A 99 -1.65 9.25 -11.86
C ASP A 99 -1.36 9.52 -10.37
N LEU A 100 -0.32 10.31 -10.10
CA LEU A 100 0.10 10.63 -8.73
C LEU A 100 -0.93 11.47 -7.97
N MET A 101 -1.69 12.32 -8.66
CA MET A 101 -2.71 13.16 -8.02
C MET A 101 -3.95 12.35 -7.65
N ASP A 102 -4.40 11.47 -8.55
CA ASP A 102 -5.47 10.49 -8.29
C ASP A 102 -5.07 9.54 -7.14
N LEU A 103 -3.81 9.06 -7.15
CA LEU A 103 -3.26 8.26 -6.04
C LEU A 103 -3.38 9.00 -4.71
N LYS A 104 -2.91 10.25 -4.64
CA LYS A 104 -2.98 11.07 -3.43
C LYS A 104 -4.42 11.28 -2.95
N GLU A 105 -5.34 11.55 -3.86
CA GLU A 105 -6.75 11.74 -3.51
C GLU A 105 -7.37 10.45 -2.94
N ARG A 106 -7.12 9.31 -3.56
CA ARG A 106 -7.60 8.00 -3.11
C ARG A 106 -7.03 7.62 -1.75
N LEU A 107 -5.73 7.82 -1.54
CA LEU A 107 -5.08 7.59 -0.24
C LEU A 107 -5.74 8.43 0.87
N GLY A 108 -6.14 9.65 0.56
CA GLY A 108 -6.86 10.51 1.51
C GLY A 108 -8.22 9.97 1.96
N LYS A 109 -8.87 9.13 1.15
CA LYS A 109 -10.18 8.55 1.42
C LYS A 109 -10.14 7.27 2.27
N ILE A 110 -8.97 6.70 2.53
CA ILE A 110 -8.81 5.51 3.37
C ILE A 110 -9.43 5.77 4.74
N ILE A 111 -10.33 4.89 5.16
CA ILE A 111 -10.90 4.89 6.51
C ILE A 111 -9.92 4.15 7.43
N VAL A 112 -9.42 4.84 8.46
CA VAL A 112 -8.40 4.30 9.37
C VAL A 112 -8.95 3.86 10.71
N ALA A 113 -10.04 4.49 11.15
CA ALA A 113 -10.67 4.26 12.44
C ALA A 113 -12.09 4.82 12.45
N TYR A 114 -12.80 4.57 13.56
CA TYR A 114 -14.02 5.28 13.91
C TYR A 114 -13.80 6.09 15.18
N ASN A 115 -14.43 7.24 15.27
CA ASN A 115 -14.38 8.07 16.46
C ASN A 115 -15.40 7.62 17.53
N LEU A 116 -15.39 8.24 18.70
CA LEU A 116 -16.30 7.91 19.80
C LEU A 116 -17.78 8.14 19.48
N ASP A 117 -18.08 8.89 18.44
CA ASP A 117 -19.45 9.13 17.94
C ASP A 117 -19.85 8.14 16.83
N GLY A 118 -18.96 7.20 16.47
CA GLY A 118 -19.16 6.20 15.43
C GLY A 118 -18.93 6.73 14.00
N ALA A 119 -18.44 7.95 13.83
CA ALA A 119 -18.13 8.49 12.52
C ALA A 119 -16.75 7.99 12.03
N PRO A 120 -16.59 7.72 10.70
CA PRO A 120 -15.31 7.29 10.14
C PRO A 120 -14.28 8.42 10.20
N VAL A 121 -13.04 8.06 10.48
CA VAL A 121 -11.86 8.93 10.40
C VAL A 121 -11.01 8.49 9.23
N THR A 122 -10.58 9.45 8.42
CA THR A 122 -9.85 9.21 7.17
C THR A 122 -8.37 9.54 7.28
N ALA A 123 -7.55 8.97 6.38
CA ALA A 123 -6.13 9.31 6.26
C ALA A 123 -5.89 10.79 5.94
N LYS A 124 -6.85 11.45 5.28
CA LYS A 124 -6.79 12.90 5.02
C LYS A 124 -6.90 13.71 6.31
N GLU A 125 -7.77 13.32 7.23
CA GLU A 125 -7.93 13.97 8.53
C GLU A 125 -6.72 13.74 9.45
N ILE A 126 -6.05 12.58 9.36
CA ILE A 126 -4.75 12.33 9.99
C ILE A 126 -3.65 13.21 9.40
N GLY A 127 -3.78 13.63 8.12
CA GLY A 127 -2.89 14.60 7.49
C GLY A 127 -1.66 14.02 6.79
N VAL A 128 -1.52 12.69 6.64
CA VAL A 128 -0.30 12.04 6.10
C VAL A 128 -0.41 11.54 4.67
N HIS A 129 -1.59 11.60 4.03
CA HIS A 129 -1.81 11.08 2.68
C HIS A 129 -0.88 11.70 1.61
N GLY A 130 -0.44 12.94 1.80
CA GLY A 130 0.56 13.58 0.94
C GLY A 130 1.94 12.95 1.07
N ALA A 131 2.39 12.66 2.29
CA ALA A 131 3.65 11.96 2.55
C ALA A 131 3.61 10.53 2.03
N MET A 132 2.48 9.83 2.16
CA MET A 132 2.27 8.51 1.57
C MET A 132 2.42 8.55 0.05
N ALA A 133 1.79 9.52 -0.64
CA ALA A 133 1.93 9.69 -2.08
C ALA A 133 3.38 9.96 -2.50
N MET A 134 4.13 10.73 -1.71
CA MET A 134 5.57 10.97 -1.96
C MET A 134 6.43 9.72 -1.82
N LEU A 135 6.13 8.84 -0.88
CA LEU A 135 6.81 7.55 -0.76
C LEU A 135 6.54 6.65 -1.98
N LEU A 136 5.38 6.80 -2.60
CA LEU A 136 4.92 5.99 -3.75
C LEU A 136 5.28 6.60 -5.12
N LYS A 137 5.95 7.76 -5.18
CA LYS A 137 6.19 8.52 -6.43
C LYS A 137 6.97 7.76 -7.50
N ASP A 138 7.85 6.86 -7.10
CA ASP A 138 8.61 6.02 -8.02
C ASP A 138 7.90 4.68 -8.26
N ALA A 139 7.25 4.14 -7.24
CA ALA A 139 6.47 2.92 -7.30
C ALA A 139 5.28 3.00 -8.27
N ILE A 140 4.74 4.21 -8.53
CA ILE A 140 3.62 4.40 -9.48
C ILE A 140 4.01 4.17 -10.95
N LYS A 141 5.30 4.08 -11.26
CA LYS A 141 5.82 3.87 -12.62
C LYS A 141 5.88 2.38 -12.93
N PRO A 142 5.22 1.88 -13.99
CA PRO A 142 5.36 0.49 -14.41
C PRO A 142 6.79 0.15 -14.79
N ASN A 143 7.20 -1.09 -14.51
CA ASN A 143 8.49 -1.62 -14.92
C ASN A 143 8.32 -2.35 -16.25
N LEU A 144 9.05 -1.93 -17.28
CA LEU A 144 9.12 -2.64 -18.56
C LEU A 144 10.31 -3.60 -18.54
N VAL A 145 10.05 -4.86 -18.75
CA VAL A 145 11.04 -5.93 -18.82
C VAL A 145 10.91 -6.69 -20.13
N GLN A 146 11.94 -7.47 -20.48
CA GLN A 146 11.92 -8.39 -21.60
C GLN A 146 11.93 -9.82 -21.10
N THR A 147 11.02 -10.66 -21.60
CA THR A 147 11.00 -12.10 -21.28
C THR A 147 12.15 -12.83 -21.99
N LEU A 148 12.39 -14.09 -21.61
CA LEU A 148 13.39 -14.93 -22.25
C LEU A 148 13.09 -15.16 -23.74
N GLU A 149 11.83 -15.11 -24.14
CA GLU A 149 11.37 -15.20 -25.52
C GLU A 149 11.37 -13.86 -26.26
N HIS A 150 12.03 -12.85 -25.68
CA HIS A 150 12.16 -11.50 -26.25
C HIS A 150 10.83 -10.72 -26.38
N THR A 151 9.80 -11.11 -25.65
CA THR A 151 8.53 -10.39 -25.58
C THR A 151 8.59 -9.31 -24.50
N PRO A 152 8.18 -8.05 -24.79
CA PRO A 152 8.09 -7.01 -23.78
C PRO A 152 6.96 -7.32 -22.79
N ALA A 153 7.21 -7.09 -21.49
CA ALA A 153 6.22 -7.28 -20.43
C ALA A 153 6.28 -6.13 -19.45
N PHE A 154 5.10 -5.69 -18.97
CA PHE A 154 5.01 -4.75 -17.85
C PHE A 154 4.79 -5.51 -16.55
N ILE A 155 5.57 -5.16 -15.51
CA ILE A 155 5.41 -5.64 -14.15
C ILE A 155 5.12 -4.44 -13.27
N HIS A 156 3.97 -4.43 -12.62
CA HIS A 156 3.56 -3.31 -11.77
C HIS A 156 2.48 -3.70 -10.76
N GLY A 157 2.81 -3.55 -9.49
CA GLY A 157 1.94 -3.95 -8.37
C GLY A 157 1.80 -5.46 -8.23
N GLY A 158 0.93 -5.90 -7.33
CA GLY A 158 0.69 -7.31 -7.05
C GLY A 158 -0.42 -7.51 -6.03
N PRO A 159 -1.64 -6.93 -6.26
CA PRO A 159 -2.75 -7.10 -5.33
C PRO A 159 -3.26 -8.53 -5.37
N PHE A 160 -3.58 -9.11 -4.20
CA PHE A 160 -4.19 -10.43 -4.14
C PHE A 160 -5.62 -10.40 -4.67
N ALA A 161 -5.97 -11.36 -5.54
CA ALA A 161 -7.29 -11.46 -6.15
C ALA A 161 -8.44 -11.72 -5.14
N ASN A 162 -8.15 -12.34 -4.01
CA ASN A 162 -9.13 -12.53 -2.94
C ASN A 162 -9.30 -11.30 -2.00
N ILE A 163 -8.55 -10.24 -2.23
CA ILE A 163 -8.59 -9.00 -1.43
C ILE A 163 -8.93 -7.81 -2.32
N ALA A 164 -8.42 -7.79 -3.55
CA ALA A 164 -8.60 -6.73 -4.52
C ALA A 164 -8.85 -7.33 -5.91
N HIS A 165 -8.50 -6.62 -6.98
CA HIS A 165 -8.83 -7.01 -8.36
C HIS A 165 -7.91 -8.10 -8.95
N GLY A 166 -6.77 -8.45 -8.31
CA GLY A 166 -5.88 -9.54 -8.74
C GLY A 166 -5.23 -9.40 -10.12
N CYS A 167 -5.17 -8.19 -10.64
CA CYS A 167 -4.58 -7.83 -11.93
C CYS A 167 -3.45 -6.82 -11.74
N ASN A 168 -2.71 -6.54 -12.79
CA ASN A 168 -1.73 -5.46 -12.80
C ASN A 168 -2.42 -4.07 -12.74
N SER A 169 -1.64 -3.00 -12.82
CA SER A 169 -2.17 -1.64 -12.67
C SER A 169 -2.89 -1.11 -13.92
N VAL A 170 -3.82 -0.20 -13.69
CA VAL A 170 -4.48 0.61 -14.74
C VAL A 170 -3.45 1.37 -15.59
N ILE A 171 -2.40 1.91 -14.96
CA ILE A 171 -1.34 2.64 -15.67
C ILE A 171 -0.58 1.72 -16.61
N ALA A 172 -0.18 0.53 -16.17
CA ALA A 172 0.52 -0.44 -17.01
C ALA A 172 -0.35 -0.90 -18.17
N THR A 173 -1.63 -1.18 -17.94
CA THR A 173 -2.60 -1.56 -18.97
C THR A 173 -2.77 -0.46 -20.03
N LYS A 174 -2.99 0.79 -19.60
CA LYS A 174 -3.12 1.93 -20.50
C LYS A 174 -1.85 2.19 -21.31
N LEU A 175 -0.69 2.00 -20.70
CA LEU A 175 0.60 2.15 -21.37
C LEU A 175 0.81 1.03 -22.41
N GLY A 176 0.54 -0.21 -22.04
CA GLY A 176 0.63 -1.36 -22.95
C GLY A 176 -0.26 -1.22 -24.19
N LEU A 177 -1.50 -0.76 -24.01
CA LEU A 177 -2.42 -0.48 -25.12
C LEU A 177 -1.97 0.66 -26.05
N LYS A 178 -1.09 1.55 -25.58
CA LYS A 178 -0.50 2.60 -26.43
C LYS A 178 0.73 2.14 -27.21
N LEU A 179 1.39 1.10 -26.74
CA LEU A 179 2.66 0.63 -27.29
C LEU A 179 2.53 -0.61 -28.16
N GLY A 180 1.41 -1.34 -28.07
CA GLY A 180 1.16 -2.56 -28.84
C GLY A 180 -0.25 -2.63 -29.38
N ASP A 181 -0.42 -3.38 -30.46
CA ASP A 181 -1.72 -3.64 -31.10
C ASP A 181 -2.57 -4.62 -30.28
N ILE A 182 -1.93 -5.49 -29.53
CA ILE A 182 -2.57 -6.49 -28.68
C ILE A 182 -1.88 -6.45 -27.31
N LEU A 183 -2.68 -6.35 -26.26
CA LEU A 183 -2.23 -6.47 -24.88
C LEU A 183 -2.89 -7.69 -24.24
N VAL A 184 -2.06 -8.56 -23.64
CA VAL A 184 -2.52 -9.69 -22.82
C VAL A 184 -2.20 -9.36 -21.36
N THR A 185 -3.18 -9.48 -20.48
CA THR A 185 -3.03 -9.24 -19.04
C THR A 185 -3.53 -10.45 -18.26
N GLU A 186 -3.05 -10.59 -17.03
CA GLU A 186 -3.58 -11.57 -16.09
C GLU A 186 -4.98 -11.20 -15.61
N ALA A 187 -5.73 -12.20 -15.14
CA ALA A 187 -6.98 -12.02 -14.43
C ALA A 187 -6.98 -12.95 -13.23
N GLY A 188 -7.05 -12.39 -12.02
CA GLY A 188 -7.02 -13.14 -10.78
C GLY A 188 -8.18 -14.11 -10.68
N PHE A 189 -7.93 -15.40 -10.44
CA PHE A 189 -8.85 -16.53 -10.43
C PHE A 189 -9.47 -16.88 -11.80
N GLY A 190 -9.62 -15.96 -12.71
CA GLY A 190 -10.21 -16.14 -14.02
C GLY A 190 -10.73 -14.83 -14.60
N ALA A 191 -10.89 -14.77 -15.92
CA ALA A 191 -11.29 -13.55 -16.64
C ALA A 191 -12.70 -13.04 -16.28
N ASP A 192 -13.51 -13.89 -15.67
CA ASP A 192 -14.85 -13.58 -15.16
C ASP A 192 -14.83 -12.90 -13.78
N LEU A 193 -13.69 -12.90 -13.11
CA LEU A 193 -13.49 -12.32 -11.78
C LEU A 193 -12.45 -11.19 -11.78
N GLY A 194 -11.62 -11.11 -12.81
CA GLY A 194 -10.52 -10.16 -12.96
C GLY A 194 -10.86 -8.84 -13.64
#